data_0fac8ab0a8641a1095be55a655a0a8e0
#
_entry.id   0fac8ab0a8641a1095be55a655a0a8e0
#
_cell.length_a   1.000
_cell.length_b   1.000
_cell.length_c   1.000
_cell.angle_alpha   90.00
_cell.angle_beta   90.00
_cell.angle_gamma   90.00
#
_symmetry.space_group_name_H-M   'P 1'
#
loop_
_entity.id
_entity.type
_entity.pdbx_description
1 polymer ?
#
loop_
_entity_poly.entity_id
_entity_poly.type
_entity_poly.pdbx_seq_one_letter_code
_entity_poly.pdbx_strand_id
1 'polypeptide(L)'
;MKHEVITLPEKHNDYPALWYSDCRFYRIIRCPDNIQYILQRFSRPDWRGFSYHVKWSSIVYRFGDLYTYHNLPSETPEGRSQAGKATLLAVHA
;
A
#
# COMPACT_ATOMS: atom_id res chain seq x y z
N MET A 1 -11.79 16.93 -12.08
CA MET A 1 -11.63 16.39 -11.87
C MET A 1 -11.74 15.86 -11.46
N LYS A 2 -11.81 15.70 -11.75
CA LYS A 2 -11.86 15.06 -11.16
C LYS A 2 -11.06 14.33 -10.92
N HIS A 3 -10.80 14.49 -10.46
CA HIS A 3 -9.80 13.65 -10.11
C HIS A 3 -10.33 12.34 -9.78
N GLU A 4 -9.50 11.39 -9.65
CA GLU A 4 -9.84 10.13 -9.32
C GLU A 4 -10.22 9.99 -7.96
N VAL A 5 -11.31 9.50 -7.66
CA VAL A 5 -11.79 9.24 -6.34
C VAL A 5 -11.78 7.77 -6.10
N ILE A 6 -11.19 7.34 -5.03
CA ILE A 6 -11.25 5.94 -4.68
C ILE A 6 -12.56 5.71 -4.00
N THR A 7 -13.43 4.98 -4.65
CA THR A 7 -14.78 4.75 -4.14
C THR A 7 -14.90 3.49 -3.32
N LEU A 8 -13.88 2.61 -3.36
CA LEU A 8 -13.94 1.40 -2.57
C LEU A 8 -13.54 1.68 -1.13
N PRO A 9 -14.15 1.03 -0.17
CA PRO A 9 -13.70 1.17 1.21
C PRO A 9 -12.33 0.53 1.38
N GLU A 10 -11.58 1.01 2.34
CA GLU A 10 -10.21 0.50 2.60
C GLU A 10 -10.18 -0.99 2.87
N LYS A 11 -11.24 -1.54 3.39
CA LYS A 11 -11.28 -2.96 3.71
C LYS A 11 -11.53 -3.86 2.51
N HIS A 12 -11.90 -3.26 1.39
CA HIS A 12 -12.29 -4.02 0.21
C HIS A 12 -11.08 -4.70 -0.42
N ASN A 13 -11.27 -5.93 -0.85
CA ASN A 13 -10.19 -6.70 -1.43
C ASN A 13 -9.61 -6.06 -2.69
N ASP A 14 -10.38 -5.31 -3.42
CA ASP A 14 -9.94 -4.66 -4.65
C ASP A 14 -9.35 -3.26 -4.43
N TYR A 15 -9.25 -2.81 -3.20
CA TYR A 15 -8.65 -1.50 -2.94
C TYR A 15 -7.19 -1.56 -3.39
N PRO A 16 -6.69 -0.55 -4.08
CA PRO A 16 -5.32 -0.58 -4.58
C PRO A 16 -4.31 -0.71 -3.46
N ALA A 17 -3.38 -1.62 -3.59
CA ALA A 17 -2.34 -1.81 -2.60
C ALA A 17 -0.99 -1.47 -3.18
N LEU A 18 -0.12 -0.92 -2.35
CA LEU A 18 1.23 -0.58 -2.74
C LEU A 18 2.15 -1.77 -2.59
N TRP A 19 1.82 -2.66 -1.72
CA TRP A 19 2.68 -3.79 -1.41
C TRP A 19 1.87 -4.93 -0.79
N TYR A 20 2.25 -6.16 -1.11
CA TYR A 20 1.70 -7.34 -0.47
C TYR A 20 2.85 -8.19 0.06
N SER A 21 2.65 -8.78 1.23
CA SER A 21 3.62 -9.75 1.75
C SER A 21 3.58 -11.00 0.87
N ASP A 22 4.61 -11.79 0.94
CA ASP A 22 4.68 -13.03 0.16
C ASP A 22 3.55 -13.97 0.53
N CYS A 23 3.16 -14.01 1.79
CA CYS A 23 2.08 -14.89 2.21
C CYS A 23 0.72 -14.32 1.83
N ARG A 24 0.68 -13.09 1.40
CA ARG A 24 -0.55 -12.43 0.96
C ARG A 24 -1.55 -12.14 2.07
N PHE A 25 -1.18 -12.29 3.32
CA PHE A 25 -2.06 -11.97 4.44
C PHE A 25 -1.83 -10.56 4.97
N TYR A 26 -0.83 -9.85 4.44
CA TYR A 26 -0.55 -8.48 4.83
C TYR A 26 -0.37 -7.62 3.60
N ARG A 27 -0.81 -6.38 3.68
CA ARG A 27 -0.60 -5.43 2.59
C ARG A 27 -0.48 -4.03 3.14
N ILE A 28 0.01 -3.13 2.33
CA ILE A 28 0.09 -1.72 2.68
C ILE A 28 -0.69 -0.94 1.63
N ILE A 29 -1.59 -0.11 2.09
CA ILE A 29 -2.36 0.75 1.21
C ILE A 29 -2.14 2.20 1.60
N ARG A 30 -2.56 3.09 0.76
CA ARG A 30 -2.60 4.51 1.09
C ARG A 30 -4.05 4.88 1.35
N CYS A 31 -4.29 5.67 2.37
CA CYS A 31 -5.67 6.03 2.70
C CYS A 31 -6.27 6.86 1.57
N PRO A 32 -7.59 6.95 1.48
CA PRO A 32 -8.23 7.68 0.39
C PRO A 32 -7.85 9.16 0.35
N ASP A 33 -7.53 9.73 1.51
CA ASP A 33 -7.13 11.13 1.58
C ASP A 33 -5.68 11.33 1.22
N ASN A 34 -4.96 10.25 0.94
CA ASN A 34 -3.58 10.31 0.52
C ASN A 34 -2.66 10.93 1.57
N ILE A 35 -2.98 10.74 2.84
CA ILE A 35 -2.26 11.31 3.95
C ILE A 35 -1.34 10.33 4.64
N GLN A 36 -1.73 9.09 4.68
CA GLN A 36 -0.95 8.09 5.43
C GLN A 36 -1.01 6.73 4.78
N TYR A 37 -0.08 5.89 5.17
CA TYR A 37 -0.02 4.50 4.76
C TYR A 37 -0.66 3.66 5.84
N ILE A 38 -1.36 2.63 5.46
CA ILE A 38 -2.04 1.75 6.40
C ILE A 38 -1.58 0.33 6.16
N LEU A 39 -1.05 -0.30 7.20
CA LEU A 39 -0.73 -1.71 7.15
C LEU A 39 -1.99 -2.47 7.50
N GLN A 40 -2.34 -3.42 6.67
CA GLN A 40 -3.57 -4.19 6.85
C GLN A 40 -3.28 -5.66 6.90
N ARG A 41 -4.10 -6.38 7.61
CA ARG A 41 -4.06 -7.82 7.70
C ARG A 41 -5.37 -8.35 7.18
N PHE A 42 -5.30 -9.42 6.39
CA PHE A 42 -6.52 -10.02 5.86
C PHE A 42 -7.22 -10.81 6.96
N SER A 43 -8.49 -10.47 7.20
CA SER A 43 -9.31 -11.17 8.15
C SER A 43 -10.63 -11.38 7.44
N ARG A 44 -10.73 -12.57 6.77
CA ARG A 44 -11.82 -12.89 5.93
C ARG A 44 -13.13 -12.37 6.43
N PRO A 45 -13.92 -11.73 5.62
CA PRO A 45 -13.65 -11.51 4.21
C PRO A 45 -12.99 -10.16 3.90
N ASP A 46 -12.60 -9.43 4.90
CA ASP A 46 -12.13 -8.06 4.75
C ASP A 46 -10.71 -7.87 5.19
N TRP A 47 -10.15 -6.74 4.83
CA TRP A 47 -8.84 -6.31 5.31
C TRP A 47 -9.05 -5.38 6.49
N ARG A 48 -8.18 -5.47 7.49
CA ARG A 48 -8.26 -4.62 8.67
C ARG A 48 -6.96 -3.92 8.91
N GLY A 49 -7.02 -2.60 9.10
CA GLY A 49 -5.83 -1.82 9.40
C GLY A 49 -5.36 -2.05 10.82
N PHE A 50 -4.07 -2.13 11.02
CA PHE A 50 -3.51 -2.31 12.35
C PHE A 50 -2.34 -1.39 12.66
N SER A 51 -1.81 -0.70 11.68
CA SER A 51 -0.71 0.23 11.92
C SER A 51 -0.78 1.34 10.87
N TYR A 52 -0.58 2.57 11.30
CA TYR A 52 -0.80 3.75 10.49
C TYR A 52 0.45 4.62 10.51
N HIS A 53 0.94 5.03 9.36
CA HIS A 53 2.19 5.75 9.25
C HIS A 53 2.12 6.85 8.21
N VAL A 54 2.61 8.01 8.54
CA VAL A 54 2.67 9.11 7.60
C VAL A 54 3.83 8.93 6.63
N LYS A 55 4.90 8.28 7.08
CA LYS A 55 6.10 8.09 6.27
C LYS A 55 6.38 6.63 6.03
N TRP A 56 6.78 6.31 4.81
CA TRP A 56 7.16 4.95 4.47
C TRP A 56 8.36 4.50 5.30
N SER A 57 9.31 5.40 5.56
CA SER A 57 10.49 5.06 6.34
C SER A 57 10.14 4.57 7.74
N SER A 58 9.05 5.05 8.30
CA SER A 58 8.60 4.59 9.60
C SER A 58 8.18 3.13 9.55
N ILE A 59 7.57 2.70 8.46
CA ILE A 59 7.18 1.32 8.27
C ILE A 59 8.43 0.45 8.15
N VAL A 60 9.38 0.87 7.36
CA VAL A 60 10.61 0.13 7.16
C VAL A 60 11.36 -0.01 8.49
N TYR A 61 11.42 1.07 9.24
CA TYR A 61 12.09 1.07 10.55
C TYR A 61 11.43 0.07 11.50
N ARG A 62 10.12 0.08 11.54
CA ARG A 62 9.39 -0.72 12.51
C ARG A 62 9.21 -2.18 12.11
N PHE A 63 8.99 -2.42 10.82
CA PHE A 63 8.63 -3.75 10.35
C PHE A 63 9.66 -4.40 9.44
N GLY A 64 10.63 -3.66 8.99
CA GLY A 64 11.56 -4.16 7.96
C GLY A 64 12.38 -5.37 8.36
N ASP A 65 12.58 -5.55 9.66
CA ASP A 65 13.37 -6.70 10.14
C ASP A 65 12.54 -7.94 10.35
N LEU A 66 11.23 -7.85 10.21
CA LEU A 66 10.38 -9.01 10.43
C LEU A 66 10.34 -9.87 9.18
N TYR A 67 10.39 -11.17 9.40
CA TYR A 67 10.40 -12.12 8.29
C TYR A 67 9.23 -11.91 7.35
N THR A 68 8.06 -11.65 7.87
CA THR A 68 6.87 -11.44 7.05
C THR A 68 7.03 -10.27 6.09
N TYR A 69 7.89 -9.31 6.44
CA TYR A 69 8.09 -8.11 5.65
C TYR A 69 9.46 -8.10 4.96
N HIS A 70 10.07 -9.26 4.80
CA HIS A 70 11.43 -9.33 4.28
C HIS A 70 11.59 -8.73 2.88
N ASN A 71 10.53 -8.69 2.10
CA ASN A 71 10.57 -8.13 0.76
C ASN A 71 10.03 -6.70 0.71
N LEU A 72 9.93 -6.05 1.87
CA LEU A 72 9.43 -4.68 1.92
C LEU A 72 10.48 -3.75 1.29
N PRO A 73 10.12 -2.95 0.31
CA PRO A 73 11.10 -2.06 -0.31
C PRO A 73 11.49 -0.94 0.64
N SER A 74 12.72 -0.48 0.52
CA SER A 74 13.20 0.58 1.38
C SER A 74 12.62 1.94 1.02
N GLU A 75 12.11 2.07 -0.21
CA GLU A 75 11.51 3.31 -0.64
C GLU A 75 10.09 3.07 -1.08
N THR A 76 9.27 4.09 -1.02
CA THR A 76 7.86 3.98 -1.36
C THR A 76 7.68 3.45 -2.77
N PRO A 77 6.98 2.35 -2.95
CA PRO A 77 6.70 1.86 -4.28
C PRO A 77 5.98 2.87 -5.14
N GLU A 78 5.19 3.70 -4.48
CA GLU A 78 4.44 4.71 -5.14
C GLU A 78 5.30 5.68 -5.93
N GLY A 79 6.44 5.99 -5.43
CA GLY A 79 7.35 6.83 -6.14
C GLY A 79 7.81 6.24 -7.44
N ARG A 80 8.10 4.96 -7.41
CA ARG A 80 8.49 4.26 -8.61
C ARG A 80 7.33 4.06 -9.52
N SER A 81 6.17 3.79 -8.98
CA SER A 81 5.04 3.56 -9.79
C SER A 81 4.62 4.79 -10.53
N GLN A 82 4.82 5.94 -10.01
CA GLN A 82 4.52 7.10 -10.73
C GLN A 82 5.44 7.30 -11.86
N ALA A 83 6.62 6.87 -11.72
CA ALA A 83 7.53 6.88 -12.80
C ALA A 83 7.08 5.94 -13.84
N GLY A 84 6.46 4.91 -13.43
CA GLY A 84 6.04 3.93 -14.33
C GLY A 84 4.63 3.97 -14.60
N LYS A 85 3.87 4.48 -13.85
CA LYS A 85 2.55 4.34 -14.00
C LYS A 85 1.93 5.37 -14.79
N ALA A 86 2.63 5.50 -14.49
CA ALA A 86 2.12 5.75 -15.05
C ALA A 86 2.22 4.77 -15.81
N THR A 87 2.73 4.07 -15.57
CA THR A 87 2.71 3.37 -15.99
C THR A 87 1.89 2.73 -16.27
N LEU A 88 1.71 2.60 -16.17
CA LEU A 88 0.83 2.25 -16.50
C LEU A 88 0.24 2.88 -17.15
N LEU A 89 0.78 3.37 -17.33
CA LEU A 89 0.45 4.11 -17.84
C LEU A 89 0.96 4.48 -18.43
N ALA A 90 1.69 4.21 -18.47
CA ALA A 90 2.09 4.62 -18.86
C ALA A 90 2.34 4.41 -19.48
N VAL A 91 2.64 4.21 -19.53
CA VAL A 91 2.75 4.28 -19.80
C VAL A 91 2.69 4.49 -20.20
N HIS A 92 3.01 4.51 -20.19
CA HIS A 92 3.00 4.95 -20.30
C HIS A 92 3.13 5.11 -20.64
N ALA A 93 3.51 4.89 -20.77
CA ALA A 93 3.61 5.26 -20.88
C ALA A 93 3.79 5.45 -21.05
#